data_cbf1fe77fd82f88a749c5b4713e36214
#
_entry.id   cbf1fe77fd82f88a749c5b4713e36214
#
_cell.length_a   1.000
_cell.length_b   1.000
_cell.length_c   1.000
_cell.angle_alpha   90.00
_cell.angle_beta   90.00
_cell.angle_gamma   90.00
#
_symmetry.space_group_name_H-M   'P 1'
#
loop_
_entity.id
_entity.type
_entity.pdbx_description
1 polymer ?
#
loop_
_entity_poly.entity_id
_entity_poly.type
_entity_poly.pdbx_seq_one_letter_code
_entity_poly.pdbx_strand_id
1 'polypeptide(L)'
;AVPTFYAISLGAVVALVLSMVGSAFRPSAPIEPSPAVGLLVAFLAWSTLVTLVAPVIFEGTTVLAPGTGRRALAAGFFTSSNIAQVLYLLLGVGVVAFLSRSTKAGPGLIGLAAGTTTVLSFWRYLHQYAGLPFLDNSPAFADIETAPQGVQRFRGILSEPAGLAVSCLVTVAYMLPRSTRLTGWRRGGALLVGAIAIFLGSVSTSATFVVAGGIVTALALATFGLSFLSRRVRLSGLVGVLACGVVIGLVWLLPLIATFVETTINQKVSSSSYNDRSFSDTTSYDLLLSTFGFGVGLGANRASSFLPGLLSTTGIIGTLLFTAAVVTLLYRGSRVPAYRPVVWALVTLLVVKLVSGPDLSDSSGILWISLGLLSRASRQSTTSTTLDPSGITDPSRQRLARSRR
;
A
#
# COMPACT_ATOMS: atom_id res chain seq x y z
N ALA A 1 5.61 13.92 16.70
CA ALA A 1 6.74 13.73 15.79
C ALA A 1 6.22 13.58 14.36
N VAL A 2 6.88 14.21 13.39
CA VAL A 2 6.55 14.05 11.96
C VAL A 2 7.18 12.75 11.47
N PRO A 3 6.41 11.82 10.84
CA PRO A 3 6.96 10.60 10.28
C PRO A 3 8.04 10.90 9.24
N THR A 4 9.13 10.13 9.24
CA THR A 4 10.31 10.31 8.36
C THR A 4 9.94 10.36 6.87
N PHE A 5 8.92 9.60 6.47
CA PHE A 5 8.41 9.62 5.10
C PHE A 5 8.00 11.04 4.66
N TYR A 6 7.31 11.81 5.50
CA TYR A 6 6.87 13.15 5.14
C TYR A 6 7.99 14.18 5.08
N ALA A 7 9.03 14.02 5.90
CA ALA A 7 10.22 14.85 5.79
C ALA A 7 10.92 14.65 4.43
N ILE A 8 11.05 13.41 3.98
CA ILE A 8 11.59 13.07 2.66
C ILE A 8 10.65 13.54 1.53
N SER A 9 9.33 13.40 1.74
CA SER A 9 8.32 13.82 0.78
C SER A 9 8.35 15.32 0.52
N LEU A 10 8.59 16.12 1.54
CA LEU A 10 8.76 17.56 1.41
C LEU A 10 9.93 17.89 0.46
N GLY A 11 11.07 17.21 0.62
CA GLY A 11 12.20 17.34 -0.30
C GLY A 11 11.85 16.98 -1.75
N ALA A 12 11.07 15.90 -1.95
CA ALA A 12 10.61 15.50 -3.28
C ALA A 12 9.64 16.53 -3.90
N VAL A 13 8.75 17.13 -3.10
CA VAL A 13 7.82 18.18 -3.57
C VAL A 13 8.60 19.46 -3.92
N VAL A 14 9.56 19.87 -3.09
CA VAL A 14 10.43 21.01 -3.38
C VAL A 14 11.21 20.77 -4.69
N ALA A 15 11.80 19.60 -4.87
CA ALA A 15 12.51 19.25 -6.10
C ALA A 15 11.57 19.25 -7.32
N LEU A 16 10.31 18.81 -7.16
CA LEU A 16 9.30 18.88 -8.23
C LEU A 16 9.00 20.33 -8.61
N VAL A 17 8.74 21.21 -7.63
CA VAL A 17 8.45 22.62 -7.86
C VAL A 17 9.64 23.29 -8.56
N LEU A 18 10.86 23.10 -8.06
CA LEU A 18 12.07 23.65 -8.69
C LEU A 18 12.27 23.14 -10.12
N SER A 19 11.96 21.86 -10.38
CA SER A 19 12.01 21.32 -11.75
C SER A 19 10.96 21.92 -12.68
N MET A 20 9.76 22.22 -12.16
CA MET A 20 8.69 22.89 -12.93
C MET A 20 9.06 24.33 -13.24
N VAL A 21 9.57 25.08 -12.27
CA VAL A 21 10.07 26.44 -12.47
C VAL A 21 11.23 26.46 -13.46
N GLY A 22 12.20 25.56 -13.31
CA GLY A 22 13.32 25.45 -14.25
C GLY A 22 12.88 25.05 -15.68
N SER A 23 11.83 24.25 -15.83
CA SER A 23 11.28 23.86 -17.14
C SER A 23 10.45 24.98 -17.78
N ALA A 24 9.89 25.90 -17.00
CA ALA A 24 9.18 27.06 -17.54
C ALA A 24 10.12 28.01 -18.33
N PHE A 25 11.43 27.96 -18.02
CA PHE A 25 12.46 28.73 -18.72
C PHE A 25 13.18 27.94 -19.84
N ARG A 26 12.81 26.67 -20.07
CA ARG A 26 13.36 25.84 -21.14
C ARG A 26 12.24 25.32 -22.02
N PRO A 27 12.28 25.50 -23.35
CA PRO A 27 11.31 24.94 -24.26
C PRO A 27 11.48 23.41 -24.32
N SER A 28 10.91 22.71 -23.35
CA SER A 28 10.82 21.25 -23.35
C SER A 28 9.41 20.85 -23.73
N ALA A 29 9.28 19.76 -24.48
CA ALA A 29 7.97 19.25 -24.87
C ALA A 29 7.06 19.09 -23.63
N PRO A 30 5.78 19.53 -23.70
CA PRO A 30 4.86 19.45 -22.58
C PRO A 30 4.72 17.99 -22.12
N ILE A 31 5.04 17.76 -20.87
CA ILE A 31 4.89 16.42 -20.27
C ILE A 31 3.40 16.24 -19.97
N GLU A 32 2.70 15.48 -20.80
CA GLU A 32 1.28 15.17 -20.57
C GLU A 32 1.10 14.50 -19.19
N PRO A 33 0.24 15.04 -18.32
CA PRO A 33 -0.06 14.43 -17.04
C PRO A 33 -0.77 13.09 -17.25
N SER A 34 -0.37 12.07 -16.50
CA SER A 34 -1.12 10.80 -16.48
C SER A 34 -2.54 11.07 -15.98
N PRO A 35 -3.61 10.57 -16.64
CA PRO A 35 -4.99 10.76 -16.19
C PRO A 35 -5.21 10.37 -14.73
N ALA A 36 -4.50 9.36 -14.24
CA ALA A 36 -4.58 8.93 -12.84
C ALA A 36 -3.99 9.98 -11.87
N VAL A 37 -2.95 10.72 -12.27
CA VAL A 37 -2.44 11.85 -11.46
C VAL A 37 -3.47 12.97 -11.41
N GLY A 38 -4.16 13.24 -12.51
CA GLY A 38 -5.28 14.19 -12.54
C GLY A 38 -6.40 13.80 -11.56
N LEU A 39 -6.78 12.52 -11.50
CA LEU A 39 -7.75 12.01 -10.53
C LEU A 39 -7.28 12.18 -9.09
N LEU A 40 -5.99 11.94 -8.78
CA LEU A 40 -5.43 12.16 -7.45
C LEU A 40 -5.39 13.64 -7.06
N VAL A 41 -5.12 14.54 -8.02
CA VAL A 41 -5.20 15.99 -7.80
C VAL A 41 -6.64 16.42 -7.54
N ALA A 42 -7.61 15.91 -8.33
CA ALA A 42 -9.03 16.14 -8.09
C ALA A 42 -9.49 15.61 -6.72
N PHE A 43 -8.99 14.43 -6.31
CA PHE A 43 -9.22 13.87 -4.99
C PHE A 43 -8.66 14.76 -3.89
N LEU A 44 -7.43 15.27 -4.02
CA LEU A 44 -6.83 16.21 -3.08
C LEU A 44 -7.67 17.50 -2.96
N ALA A 45 -8.05 18.09 -4.09
CA ALA A 45 -8.86 19.31 -4.12
C ALA A 45 -10.24 19.09 -3.46
N TRP A 46 -10.92 18.00 -3.81
CA TRP A 46 -12.20 17.61 -3.21
C TRP A 46 -12.08 17.38 -1.69
N SER A 47 -11.11 16.57 -1.25
CA SER A 47 -10.91 16.27 0.17
C SER A 47 -10.57 17.50 1.00
N THR A 48 -9.82 18.45 0.42
CA THR A 48 -9.52 19.74 1.04
C THR A 48 -10.80 20.59 1.13
N LEU A 49 -11.60 20.65 0.07
CA LEU A 49 -12.88 21.34 0.05
C LEU A 49 -13.81 20.81 1.14
N VAL A 50 -13.99 19.48 1.21
CA VAL A 50 -14.81 18.83 2.24
C VAL A 50 -14.29 19.20 3.63
N THR A 51 -12.98 19.19 3.85
CA THR A 51 -12.38 19.50 5.16
C THR A 51 -12.66 20.94 5.57
N LEU A 52 -12.69 21.89 4.63
CA LEU A 52 -12.98 23.31 4.91
C LEU A 52 -14.48 23.58 5.10
N VAL A 53 -15.33 22.89 4.36
CA VAL A 53 -16.76 23.24 4.27
C VAL A 53 -17.62 22.41 5.23
N ALA A 54 -17.27 21.15 5.48
CA ALA A 54 -18.08 20.24 6.31
C ALA A 54 -18.33 20.76 7.74
N PRO A 55 -17.36 21.39 8.45
CA PRO A 55 -17.63 21.94 9.78
C PRO A 55 -18.68 23.05 9.80
N VAL A 56 -18.86 23.75 8.68
CA VAL A 56 -19.87 24.83 8.55
C VAL A 56 -21.24 24.25 8.21
N ILE A 57 -21.31 23.32 7.23
CA ILE A 57 -22.59 22.76 6.77
C ILE A 57 -23.17 21.78 7.80
N PHE A 58 -22.31 21.01 8.46
CA PHE A 58 -22.70 19.95 9.39
C PHE A 58 -22.32 20.29 10.84
N GLU A 59 -22.44 21.57 11.21
CA GLU A 59 -22.20 22.02 12.58
C GLU A 59 -23.04 21.21 13.59
N GLY A 60 -22.45 20.86 14.75
CA GLY A 60 -23.10 20.06 15.78
C GLY A 60 -23.02 18.54 15.55
N THR A 61 -22.63 18.05 14.36
CA THR A 61 -22.48 16.62 14.12
C THR A 61 -21.37 16.04 14.97
N THR A 62 -21.67 14.96 15.73
CA THR A 62 -20.71 14.32 16.61
C THR A 62 -19.80 13.37 15.83
N VAL A 63 -18.48 13.57 15.94
CA VAL A 63 -17.43 12.79 15.30
C VAL A 63 -16.53 12.11 16.34
N LEU A 64 -15.81 11.06 15.95
CA LEU A 64 -14.78 10.43 16.77
C LEU A 64 -13.42 11.08 16.46
N ALA A 65 -13.11 12.14 17.22
CA ALA A 65 -11.88 12.89 16.99
C ALA A 65 -10.64 12.11 17.48
N PRO A 66 -9.53 12.10 16.73
CA PRO A 66 -8.29 11.44 17.13
C PRO A 66 -7.78 11.97 18.47
N GLY A 67 -7.59 11.10 19.46
CA GLY A 67 -7.00 11.42 20.78
C GLY A 67 -7.92 12.08 21.79
N THR A 68 -9.10 12.60 21.39
CA THR A 68 -10.02 13.34 22.27
C THR A 68 -11.39 12.69 22.47
N GLY A 69 -11.66 11.58 21.78
CA GLY A 69 -12.95 10.90 21.88
C GLY A 69 -14.04 11.56 21.04
N ARG A 70 -15.29 11.57 21.55
CA ARG A 70 -16.43 12.18 20.85
C ARG A 70 -16.34 13.71 20.91
N ARG A 71 -16.55 14.34 19.76
CA ARG A 71 -16.56 15.79 19.62
C ARG A 71 -17.60 16.23 18.59
N ALA A 72 -18.25 17.37 18.81
CA ALA A 72 -19.09 18.01 17.80
C ALA A 72 -18.23 18.84 16.83
N LEU A 73 -18.61 18.81 15.54
CA LEU A 73 -18.09 19.76 14.56
C LEU A 73 -18.53 21.16 14.92
N ALA A 74 -17.64 22.13 14.79
CA ALA A 74 -17.92 23.55 15.06
C ALA A 74 -17.46 24.40 13.87
N ALA A 75 -18.30 25.31 13.43
CA ALA A 75 -18.01 26.20 12.30
C ALA A 75 -16.73 27.01 12.58
N GLY A 76 -15.85 27.06 11.58
CA GLY A 76 -14.58 27.80 11.68
C GLY A 76 -13.52 27.18 12.57
N PHE A 77 -13.78 26.01 13.17
CA PHE A 77 -12.82 25.32 14.04
C PHE A 77 -12.15 24.15 13.34
N PHE A 78 -10.82 24.24 13.17
CA PHE A 78 -9.98 23.20 12.60
C PHE A 78 -9.01 22.66 13.63
N THR A 79 -8.95 21.34 13.75
CA THR A 79 -7.97 20.67 14.63
C THR A 79 -6.61 20.59 13.94
N SER A 80 -5.54 20.41 14.74
CA SER A 80 -4.21 20.08 14.21
C SER A 80 -4.23 18.81 13.34
N SER A 81 -5.14 17.87 13.64
CA SER A 81 -5.34 16.65 12.83
C SER A 81 -5.87 16.95 11.42
N ASN A 82 -6.83 17.89 11.29
CA ASN A 82 -7.35 18.30 9.99
C ASN A 82 -6.25 18.88 9.12
N ILE A 83 -5.47 19.83 9.67
CA ILE A 83 -4.37 20.46 8.95
C ILE A 83 -3.29 19.44 8.57
N ALA A 84 -2.88 18.59 9.52
CA ALA A 84 -1.87 17.58 9.27
C ALA A 84 -2.29 16.59 8.18
N GLN A 85 -3.54 16.10 8.18
CA GLN A 85 -4.02 15.13 7.19
C GLN A 85 -4.11 15.74 5.78
N VAL A 86 -4.52 17.00 5.65
CA VAL A 86 -4.49 17.72 4.35
C VAL A 86 -3.05 17.87 3.85
N LEU A 87 -2.11 18.26 4.73
CA LEU A 87 -0.70 18.37 4.38
C LEU A 87 -0.10 17.01 3.98
N TYR A 88 -0.41 15.95 4.71
CA TYR A 88 0.04 14.60 4.37
C TYR A 88 -0.50 14.13 3.04
N LEU A 89 -1.75 14.40 2.73
CA LEU A 89 -2.33 14.09 1.44
C LEU A 89 -1.64 14.89 0.31
N LEU A 90 -1.42 16.19 0.51
CA LEU A 90 -0.68 17.04 -0.43
C LEU A 90 0.73 16.49 -0.72
N LEU A 91 1.47 16.13 0.33
CA LEU A 91 2.82 15.54 0.20
C LEU A 91 2.76 14.19 -0.50
N GLY A 92 1.79 13.32 -0.18
CA GLY A 92 1.59 12.04 -0.83
C GLY A 92 1.32 12.17 -2.35
N VAL A 93 0.39 13.05 -2.74
CA VAL A 93 0.11 13.34 -4.16
C VAL A 93 1.33 13.97 -4.83
N GLY A 94 2.07 14.82 -4.12
CA GLY A 94 3.33 15.41 -4.60
C GLY A 94 4.39 14.35 -4.90
N VAL A 95 4.55 13.34 -4.02
CA VAL A 95 5.45 12.19 -4.27
C VAL A 95 5.02 11.41 -5.50
N VAL A 96 3.72 11.16 -5.70
CA VAL A 96 3.21 10.51 -6.92
C VAL A 96 3.59 11.33 -8.15
N ALA A 97 3.36 12.64 -8.13
CA ALA A 97 3.69 13.53 -9.23
C ALA A 97 5.20 13.56 -9.52
N PHE A 98 6.04 13.61 -8.49
CA PHE A 98 7.51 13.56 -8.61
C PHE A 98 7.98 12.24 -9.21
N LEU A 99 7.56 11.09 -8.65
CA LEU A 99 7.99 9.78 -9.13
C LEU A 99 7.46 9.48 -10.54
N SER A 100 6.29 9.98 -10.90
CA SER A 100 5.74 9.84 -12.25
C SER A 100 6.61 10.51 -13.31
N ARG A 101 7.37 11.56 -12.95
CA ARG A 101 8.25 12.32 -13.84
C ARG A 101 9.71 11.87 -13.75
N SER A 102 10.11 11.20 -12.67
CA SER A 102 11.48 10.78 -12.44
C SER A 102 11.92 9.72 -13.45
N THR A 103 13.03 9.96 -14.14
CA THR A 103 13.65 8.98 -15.05
C THR A 103 14.43 7.89 -14.30
N LYS A 104 14.88 8.17 -13.08
CA LYS A 104 15.72 7.28 -12.26
C LYS A 104 14.92 6.35 -11.34
N ALA A 105 13.68 6.73 -10.96
CA ALA A 105 12.85 5.91 -10.08
C ALA A 105 12.41 4.64 -10.80
N GLY A 106 12.61 3.48 -10.21
CA GLY A 106 12.24 2.18 -10.78
C GLY A 106 11.52 1.29 -9.77
N PRO A 107 10.94 0.17 -10.23
CA PRO A 107 10.21 -0.76 -9.36
C PRO A 107 11.07 -1.30 -8.20
N GLY A 108 12.41 -1.25 -8.33
CA GLY A 108 13.35 -1.66 -7.28
C GLY A 108 13.25 -0.89 -5.97
N LEU A 109 12.70 0.32 -5.97
CA LEU A 109 12.53 1.13 -4.74
C LEU A 109 11.70 0.42 -3.67
N ILE A 110 10.58 -0.19 -4.07
CA ILE A 110 9.75 -0.96 -3.13
C ILE A 110 10.53 -2.16 -2.59
N GLY A 111 11.27 -2.86 -3.47
CA GLY A 111 12.09 -4.00 -3.06
C GLY A 111 13.22 -3.63 -2.12
N LEU A 112 13.83 -2.45 -2.31
CA LEU A 112 14.86 -1.95 -1.41
C LEU A 112 14.26 -1.61 -0.04
N ALA A 113 13.19 -0.83 0.01
CA ALA A 113 12.53 -0.45 1.25
C ALA A 113 12.02 -1.67 2.04
N ALA A 114 11.26 -2.54 1.37
CA ALA A 114 10.71 -3.75 1.98
C ALA A 114 11.81 -4.73 2.42
N GLY A 115 12.82 -4.93 1.57
CA GLY A 115 13.96 -5.80 1.88
C GLY A 115 14.78 -5.29 3.05
N THR A 116 15.09 -3.99 3.10
CA THR A 116 15.83 -3.38 4.21
C THR A 116 15.07 -3.49 5.52
N THR A 117 13.77 -3.19 5.53
CA THR A 117 12.93 -3.33 6.72
C THR A 117 12.90 -4.77 7.23
N THR A 118 12.80 -5.74 6.32
CA THR A 118 12.80 -7.16 6.66
C THR A 118 14.15 -7.61 7.25
N VAL A 119 15.26 -7.23 6.61
CA VAL A 119 16.61 -7.60 7.07
C VAL A 119 16.93 -6.98 8.43
N LEU A 120 16.63 -5.70 8.63
CA LEU A 120 16.84 -5.02 9.92
C LEU A 120 15.93 -5.59 11.02
N SER A 121 14.68 -5.94 10.71
CA SER A 121 13.79 -6.59 11.66
C SER A 121 14.28 -8.00 12.02
N PHE A 122 14.84 -8.73 11.05
CA PHE A 122 15.45 -10.03 11.31
C PHE A 122 16.72 -9.92 12.16
N TRP A 123 17.54 -8.88 11.91
CA TRP A 123 18.70 -8.60 12.77
C TRP A 123 18.26 -8.30 14.22
N ARG A 124 17.19 -7.49 14.41
CA ARG A 124 16.64 -7.27 15.75
C ARG A 124 16.12 -8.56 16.39
N TYR A 125 15.54 -9.48 15.61
CA TYR A 125 15.16 -10.81 16.09
C TYR A 125 16.37 -11.58 16.59
N LEU A 126 17.46 -11.63 15.82
CA LEU A 126 18.71 -12.27 16.22
C LEU A 126 19.36 -11.60 17.45
N HIS A 127 19.25 -10.28 17.59
CA HIS A 127 19.65 -9.60 18.82
C HIS A 127 18.88 -10.12 20.03
N GLN A 128 17.57 -10.17 19.94
CA GLN A 128 16.71 -10.55 21.07
C GLN A 128 16.88 -12.02 21.47
N TYR A 129 17.11 -12.92 20.52
CA TYR A 129 17.14 -14.37 20.78
C TYR A 129 18.53 -15.00 20.67
N ALA A 130 19.48 -14.38 20.02
CA ALA A 130 20.86 -14.88 19.84
C ALA A 130 21.93 -13.92 20.35
N GLY A 131 21.55 -12.81 20.99
CA GLY A 131 22.50 -11.89 21.65
C GLY A 131 23.37 -11.08 20.68
N LEU A 132 23.03 -10.99 19.38
CA LEU A 132 23.79 -10.16 18.43
C LEU A 132 23.62 -8.67 18.77
N PRO A 133 24.67 -7.83 18.59
CA PRO A 133 24.59 -6.41 18.91
C PRO A 133 23.54 -5.71 18.03
N PHE A 134 22.66 -4.92 18.65
CA PHE A 134 21.66 -4.10 17.98
C PHE A 134 21.49 -2.77 18.72
N LEU A 135 21.35 -1.67 17.99
CA LEU A 135 21.07 -0.37 18.57
C LEU A 135 19.54 -0.22 18.73
N ASP A 136 19.01 -0.58 19.90
CA ASP A 136 17.60 -0.34 20.21
C ASP A 136 17.43 1.09 20.76
N ASN A 137 16.82 1.92 19.94
CA ASN A 137 16.65 3.34 20.21
C ASN A 137 15.24 3.72 20.66
N SER A 138 14.38 2.76 20.95
CA SER A 138 12.96 3.04 21.24
C SER A 138 12.39 2.21 22.39
N PRO A 139 12.84 2.45 23.65
CA PRO A 139 12.27 1.81 24.83
C PRO A 139 10.78 2.14 25.04
N ALA A 140 10.30 3.28 24.50
CA ALA A 140 8.92 3.73 24.62
C ALA A 140 7.85 2.78 24.04
N PHE A 141 8.25 1.77 23.27
CA PHE A 141 7.33 0.79 22.68
C PHE A 141 7.48 -0.63 23.28
N ALA A 142 8.24 -0.79 24.36
CA ALA A 142 8.46 -2.08 25.01
C ALA A 142 7.14 -2.71 25.49
N ASP A 143 6.24 -1.88 26.05
CA ASP A 143 4.95 -2.33 26.58
C ASP A 143 4.00 -2.91 25.51
N ILE A 144 4.21 -2.56 24.22
CA ILE A 144 3.38 -3.06 23.12
C ILE A 144 3.80 -4.48 22.69
N GLU A 145 4.98 -4.92 23.11
CA GLU A 145 5.51 -6.27 22.81
C GLU A 145 4.86 -7.37 23.66
N THR A 146 4.18 -7.00 24.74
CA THR A 146 3.48 -7.97 25.61
C THR A 146 1.97 -7.84 25.41
N ALA A 147 1.32 -8.91 24.92
CA ALA A 147 -0.14 -8.95 24.88
C ALA A 147 -0.72 -9.07 26.30
N PRO A 148 -1.98 -8.66 26.54
CA PRO A 148 -2.63 -8.78 27.85
C PRO A 148 -2.61 -10.19 28.45
N GLN A 149 -2.39 -11.21 27.63
CA GLN A 149 -2.31 -12.63 28.01
C GLN A 149 -0.87 -13.11 28.24
N GLY A 150 0.13 -12.21 28.33
CA GLY A 150 1.54 -12.56 28.51
C GLY A 150 2.25 -13.11 27.27
N VAL A 151 1.59 -13.19 26.13
CA VAL A 151 2.21 -13.66 24.88
C VAL A 151 3.11 -12.55 24.33
N GLN A 152 4.39 -12.85 24.16
CA GLN A 152 5.33 -11.93 23.53
C GLN A 152 4.97 -11.76 22.06
N ARG A 153 4.94 -10.50 21.61
CA ARG A 153 4.62 -10.09 20.23
C ARG A 153 5.81 -9.35 19.65
N PHE A 154 6.35 -9.87 18.57
CA PHE A 154 7.51 -9.27 17.94
C PHE A 154 7.09 -8.14 16.98
N ARG A 155 7.69 -6.94 17.10
CA ARG A 155 7.42 -5.75 16.28
C ARG A 155 8.52 -5.42 15.26
N GLY A 156 9.66 -6.12 15.30
CA GLY A 156 10.82 -5.76 14.48
C GLY A 156 11.34 -4.37 14.80
N ILE A 157 11.71 -3.62 13.78
CA ILE A 157 12.14 -2.22 13.88
C ILE A 157 10.96 -1.22 13.84
N LEU A 158 9.73 -1.72 13.72
CA LEU A 158 8.53 -0.88 13.62
C LEU A 158 7.93 -0.59 14.99
N SER A 159 7.01 0.36 15.05
CA SER A 159 6.37 0.78 16.30
C SER A 159 5.43 -0.29 16.87
N GLU A 160 4.82 -1.11 15.98
CA GLU A 160 3.80 -2.08 16.35
C GLU A 160 3.97 -3.42 15.62
N PRO A 161 3.57 -4.56 16.24
CA PRO A 161 3.56 -5.86 15.57
C PRO A 161 2.69 -5.91 14.31
N ALA A 162 1.59 -5.15 14.28
CA ALA A 162 0.74 -5.02 13.10
C ALA A 162 1.48 -4.34 11.93
N GLY A 163 2.30 -3.32 12.20
CA GLY A 163 3.15 -2.68 11.20
C GLY A 163 4.16 -3.65 10.60
N LEU A 164 4.78 -4.51 11.43
CA LEU A 164 5.66 -5.58 10.94
C LEU A 164 4.92 -6.55 10.03
N ALA A 165 3.72 -6.98 10.42
CA ALA A 165 2.89 -7.86 9.63
C ALA A 165 2.60 -7.29 8.23
N VAL A 166 2.23 -5.99 8.16
CA VAL A 166 2.01 -5.26 6.90
C VAL A 166 3.28 -5.26 6.04
N SER A 167 4.41 -4.86 6.62
CA SER A 167 5.70 -4.81 5.93
C SER A 167 6.11 -6.18 5.38
N CYS A 168 5.92 -7.24 6.18
CA CYS A 168 6.21 -8.62 5.78
C CYS A 168 5.33 -9.08 4.61
N LEU A 169 4.01 -8.84 4.67
CA LEU A 169 3.09 -9.19 3.58
C LEU A 169 3.44 -8.46 2.28
N VAL A 170 3.70 -7.17 2.35
CA VAL A 170 4.13 -6.37 1.19
C VAL A 170 5.46 -6.88 0.63
N THR A 171 6.40 -7.25 1.49
CA THR A 171 7.69 -7.83 1.09
C THR A 171 7.50 -9.14 0.33
N VAL A 172 6.71 -10.06 0.86
CA VAL A 172 6.40 -11.35 0.19
C VAL A 172 5.73 -11.10 -1.16
N ALA A 173 4.69 -10.26 -1.19
CA ALA A 173 3.94 -9.94 -2.39
C ALA A 173 4.78 -9.25 -3.48
N TYR A 174 5.84 -8.53 -3.09
CA TYR A 174 6.80 -7.94 -4.01
C TYR A 174 7.86 -8.97 -4.46
N MET A 175 8.46 -9.70 -3.51
CA MET A 175 9.62 -10.56 -3.80
C MET A 175 9.26 -11.81 -4.60
N LEU A 176 8.09 -12.42 -4.37
CA LEU A 176 7.67 -13.61 -5.11
C LEU A 176 7.55 -13.34 -6.63
N PRO A 177 6.76 -12.36 -7.12
CA PRO A 177 6.70 -12.07 -8.55
C PRO A 177 8.02 -11.55 -9.11
N ARG A 178 8.87 -10.91 -8.28
CA ARG A 178 10.19 -10.46 -8.71
C ARG A 178 11.14 -11.64 -8.92
N SER A 179 11.11 -12.65 -8.05
CA SER A 179 11.99 -13.82 -8.12
C SER A 179 11.84 -14.61 -9.43
N THR A 180 10.64 -14.61 -10.03
CA THR A 180 10.41 -15.29 -11.33
C THR A 180 11.15 -14.65 -12.51
N ARG A 181 11.69 -13.43 -12.32
CA ARG A 181 12.43 -12.66 -13.34
C ARG A 181 13.92 -12.56 -13.07
N LEU A 182 14.33 -12.99 -11.90
CA LEU A 182 15.72 -13.01 -11.50
C LEU A 182 16.32 -14.39 -11.76
N THR A 183 17.60 -14.44 -11.99
CA THR A 183 18.38 -15.66 -12.17
C THR A 183 19.52 -15.74 -11.17
N GLY A 184 20.06 -16.93 -10.95
CA GLY A 184 21.21 -17.17 -10.10
C GLY A 184 21.01 -16.68 -8.65
N TRP A 185 22.04 -16.13 -8.05
CA TRP A 185 22.08 -15.71 -6.65
C TRP A 185 21.06 -14.61 -6.31
N ARG A 186 20.71 -13.74 -7.28
CA ARG A 186 19.69 -12.68 -7.10
C ARG A 186 18.31 -13.27 -6.86
N ARG A 187 17.97 -14.37 -7.55
CA ARG A 187 16.75 -15.11 -7.31
C ARG A 187 16.74 -15.73 -5.91
N GLY A 188 17.85 -16.37 -5.53
CA GLY A 188 18.02 -16.93 -4.17
C GLY A 188 17.85 -15.86 -3.10
N GLY A 189 18.48 -14.69 -3.25
CA GLY A 189 18.34 -13.57 -2.33
C GLY A 189 16.91 -13.05 -2.19
N ALA A 190 16.17 -12.92 -3.30
CA ALA A 190 14.77 -12.48 -3.26
C ALA A 190 13.87 -13.52 -2.55
N LEU A 191 14.09 -14.81 -2.78
CA LEU A 191 13.35 -15.89 -2.10
C LEU A 191 13.70 -15.95 -0.61
N LEU A 192 14.98 -15.79 -0.25
CA LEU A 192 15.43 -15.74 1.14
C LEU A 192 14.77 -14.57 1.90
N VAL A 193 14.78 -13.35 1.32
CA VAL A 193 14.10 -12.20 1.94
C VAL A 193 12.60 -12.46 2.08
N GLY A 194 11.96 -13.08 1.08
CA GLY A 194 10.56 -13.50 1.18
C GLY A 194 10.30 -14.52 2.29
N ALA A 195 11.18 -15.52 2.44
CA ALA A 195 11.08 -16.51 3.51
C ALA A 195 11.27 -15.90 4.90
N ILE A 196 12.26 -15.01 5.06
CA ILE A 196 12.47 -14.25 6.31
C ILE A 196 11.23 -13.40 6.63
N ALA A 197 10.61 -12.77 5.62
CA ALA A 197 9.40 -11.98 5.82
C ALA A 197 8.21 -12.86 6.29
N ILE A 198 8.03 -14.06 5.73
CA ILE A 198 7.00 -15.01 6.20
C ILE A 198 7.27 -15.40 7.66
N PHE A 199 8.51 -15.74 7.99
CA PHE A 199 8.91 -16.09 9.36
C PHE A 199 8.63 -14.93 10.33
N LEU A 200 9.08 -13.71 10.04
CA LEU A 200 8.85 -12.55 10.90
C LEU A 200 7.37 -12.20 11.03
N GLY A 201 6.60 -12.34 9.95
CA GLY A 201 5.16 -12.14 9.96
C GLY A 201 4.45 -13.12 10.89
N SER A 202 4.87 -14.40 10.92
CA SER A 202 4.31 -15.40 11.83
C SER A 202 4.68 -15.12 13.30
N VAL A 203 5.94 -14.73 13.56
CA VAL A 203 6.40 -14.38 14.93
C VAL A 203 5.76 -13.09 15.45
N SER A 204 5.28 -12.20 14.56
CA SER A 204 4.56 -10.99 14.97
C SER A 204 3.24 -11.28 15.70
N THR A 205 2.72 -12.53 15.64
CA THR A 205 1.42 -12.95 16.21
C THR A 205 0.26 -12.02 15.88
N SER A 206 0.34 -11.35 14.73
CA SER A 206 -0.66 -10.39 14.28
C SER A 206 -1.79 -11.08 13.51
N ALA A 207 -3.03 -10.90 13.96
CA ALA A 207 -4.19 -11.38 13.21
C ALA A 207 -4.30 -10.74 11.80
N THR A 208 -3.78 -9.51 11.64
CA THR A 208 -3.72 -8.86 10.33
C THR A 208 -2.85 -9.67 9.37
N PHE A 209 -1.74 -10.28 9.84
CA PHE A 209 -0.91 -11.14 9.01
C PHE A 209 -1.68 -12.36 8.49
N VAL A 210 -2.44 -13.00 9.36
CA VAL A 210 -3.21 -14.22 9.02
C VAL A 210 -4.36 -13.89 8.08
N VAL A 211 -5.21 -12.92 8.44
CA VAL A 211 -6.42 -12.58 7.67
C VAL A 211 -6.06 -11.98 6.31
N ALA A 212 -5.25 -10.93 6.30
CA ALA A 212 -4.86 -10.28 5.04
C ALA A 212 -3.97 -11.19 4.20
N GLY A 213 -3.06 -11.97 4.81
CA GLY A 213 -2.25 -12.96 4.13
C GLY A 213 -3.09 -14.05 3.46
N GLY A 214 -4.14 -14.55 4.14
CA GLY A 214 -5.10 -15.49 3.59
C GLY A 214 -5.82 -14.91 2.36
N ILE A 215 -6.34 -13.68 2.46
CA ILE A 215 -7.02 -13.00 1.33
C ILE A 215 -6.06 -12.81 0.15
N VAL A 216 -4.83 -12.32 0.40
CA VAL A 216 -3.82 -12.11 -0.65
C VAL A 216 -3.43 -13.42 -1.32
N THR A 217 -3.27 -14.48 -0.53
CA THR A 217 -2.98 -15.82 -1.05
C THR A 217 -4.14 -16.34 -1.92
N ALA A 218 -5.38 -16.19 -1.48
CA ALA A 218 -6.56 -16.56 -2.26
C ALA A 218 -6.64 -15.78 -3.59
N LEU A 219 -6.39 -14.47 -3.57
CA LEU A 219 -6.31 -13.64 -4.77
C LEU A 219 -5.18 -14.09 -5.72
N ALA A 220 -4.02 -14.43 -5.18
CA ALA A 220 -2.90 -14.93 -5.97
C ALA A 220 -3.23 -16.27 -6.64
N LEU A 221 -3.84 -17.19 -5.89
CA LEU A 221 -4.28 -18.49 -6.42
C LEU A 221 -5.39 -18.32 -7.48
N ALA A 222 -6.36 -17.44 -7.25
CA ALA A 222 -7.41 -17.14 -8.22
C ALA A 222 -6.84 -16.57 -9.52
N THR A 223 -5.92 -15.59 -9.44
CA THR A 223 -5.28 -15.01 -10.62
C THR A 223 -4.40 -16.00 -11.36
N PHE A 224 -3.71 -16.89 -10.62
CA PHE A 224 -2.93 -17.98 -11.21
C PHE A 224 -3.84 -18.98 -11.91
N GLY A 225 -4.92 -19.44 -11.25
CA GLY A 225 -5.90 -20.37 -11.79
C GLY A 225 -6.58 -19.84 -13.06
N LEU A 226 -7.04 -18.57 -13.05
CA LEU A 226 -7.62 -17.91 -14.21
C LEU A 226 -6.60 -17.79 -15.36
N SER A 227 -5.35 -17.46 -15.04
CA SER A 227 -4.28 -17.39 -16.05
C SER A 227 -3.95 -18.75 -16.63
N PHE A 228 -4.08 -19.80 -15.84
CA PHE A 228 -3.89 -21.17 -16.25
C PHE A 228 -5.03 -21.65 -17.17
N LEU A 229 -6.27 -21.40 -16.79
CA LEU A 229 -7.45 -21.74 -17.60
C LEU A 229 -7.49 -20.99 -18.94
N SER A 230 -7.09 -19.70 -18.94
CA SER A 230 -7.10 -18.85 -20.14
C SER A 230 -5.95 -19.12 -21.12
N ARG A 231 -4.82 -19.60 -20.62
CA ARG A 231 -3.70 -20.00 -21.44
C ARG A 231 -3.82 -21.51 -21.67
N ARG A 232 -3.98 -21.95 -22.89
CA ARG A 232 -3.84 -23.36 -23.27
C ARG A 232 -2.38 -23.82 -23.10
N VAL A 233 -1.85 -23.67 -21.86
CA VAL A 233 -0.48 -24.08 -21.51
C VAL A 233 -0.50 -25.61 -21.43
N ARG A 234 0.27 -26.28 -22.27
CA ARG A 234 0.59 -27.71 -22.07
C ARG A 234 1.36 -27.80 -20.75
N LEU A 235 0.71 -28.32 -19.73
CA LEU A 235 1.39 -28.64 -18.47
C LEU A 235 2.45 -29.69 -18.72
N SER A 236 3.68 -29.44 -18.28
CA SER A 236 4.55 -30.56 -17.96
C SER A 236 3.90 -31.29 -16.76
N GLY A 237 3.84 -32.64 -16.82
CA GLY A 237 3.19 -33.43 -15.77
C GLY A 237 3.63 -33.05 -14.36
N LEU A 238 4.90 -32.65 -14.20
CA LEU A 238 5.47 -32.16 -12.93
C LEU A 238 4.77 -30.92 -12.36
N VAL A 239 4.44 -29.93 -13.21
CA VAL A 239 3.72 -28.72 -12.77
C VAL A 239 2.29 -29.04 -12.39
N GLY A 240 1.66 -29.99 -13.08
CA GLY A 240 0.33 -30.50 -12.72
C GLY A 240 0.33 -31.21 -11.36
N VAL A 241 1.29 -32.09 -11.13
CA VAL A 241 1.45 -32.80 -9.85
C VAL A 241 1.73 -31.83 -8.70
N LEU A 242 2.63 -30.85 -8.89
CA LEU A 242 2.91 -29.83 -7.89
C LEU A 242 1.69 -28.93 -7.60
N ALA A 243 0.94 -28.55 -8.61
CA ALA A 243 -0.30 -27.77 -8.43
C ALA A 243 -1.37 -28.58 -7.67
N CYS A 244 -1.56 -29.86 -8.01
CA CYS A 244 -2.45 -30.76 -7.27
C CYS A 244 -1.96 -30.95 -5.82
N GLY A 245 -0.66 -31.14 -5.60
CA GLY A 245 -0.06 -31.26 -4.26
C GLY A 245 -0.30 -30.03 -3.39
N VAL A 246 -0.16 -28.82 -3.96
CA VAL A 246 -0.46 -27.56 -3.26
C VAL A 246 -1.97 -27.46 -2.95
N VAL A 247 -2.85 -27.81 -3.88
CA VAL A 247 -4.30 -27.79 -3.64
C VAL A 247 -4.70 -28.81 -2.56
N ILE A 248 -4.17 -30.02 -2.61
CA ILE A 248 -4.42 -31.07 -1.61
C ILE A 248 -3.87 -30.61 -0.24
N GLY A 249 -2.66 -30.07 -0.20
CA GLY A 249 -2.06 -29.53 1.03
C GLY A 249 -2.89 -28.39 1.62
N LEU A 250 -3.40 -27.49 0.79
CA LEU A 250 -4.31 -26.42 1.25
C LEU A 250 -5.63 -26.97 1.78
N VAL A 251 -6.23 -27.96 1.09
CA VAL A 251 -7.48 -28.61 1.55
C VAL A 251 -7.24 -29.34 2.90
N TRP A 252 -6.11 -29.97 3.07
CA TRP A 252 -5.73 -30.64 4.32
C TRP A 252 -5.46 -29.65 5.47
N LEU A 253 -4.90 -28.47 5.16
CA LEU A 253 -4.66 -27.41 6.12
C LEU A 253 -5.92 -26.57 6.43
N LEU A 254 -6.96 -26.64 5.59
CA LEU A 254 -8.21 -25.89 5.77
C LEU A 254 -8.85 -26.07 7.14
N PRO A 255 -9.05 -27.29 7.69
CA PRO A 255 -9.63 -27.47 9.02
C PRO A 255 -8.73 -26.91 10.11
N LEU A 256 -7.41 -27.02 9.98
CA LEU A 256 -6.45 -26.46 10.96
C LEU A 256 -6.46 -24.94 10.92
N ILE A 257 -6.53 -24.36 9.73
CA ILE A 257 -6.69 -22.91 9.52
C ILE A 257 -8.06 -22.46 10.04
N ALA A 258 -9.12 -23.21 9.76
CA ALA A 258 -10.47 -22.89 10.21
C ALA A 258 -10.54 -22.89 11.75
N THR A 259 -10.03 -23.91 12.41
CA THR A 259 -9.98 -24.00 13.88
C THR A 259 -9.12 -22.86 14.47
N PHE A 260 -7.99 -22.55 13.87
CA PHE A 260 -7.14 -21.44 14.31
C PHE A 260 -7.82 -20.09 14.10
N VAL A 261 -8.49 -19.90 12.96
CA VAL A 261 -9.26 -18.68 12.65
C VAL A 261 -10.45 -18.56 13.59
N GLU A 262 -11.20 -19.64 13.82
CA GLU A 262 -12.35 -19.67 14.71
C GLU A 262 -11.96 -19.37 16.16
N THR A 263 -10.93 -20.01 16.68
CA THR A 263 -10.42 -19.72 18.04
C THR A 263 -9.89 -18.30 18.15
N THR A 264 -9.16 -17.81 17.13
CA THR A 264 -8.62 -16.44 17.11
C THR A 264 -9.73 -15.41 16.94
N ILE A 265 -10.75 -15.68 16.13
CA ILE A 265 -11.90 -14.78 15.94
C ILE A 265 -12.74 -14.77 17.21
N ASN A 266 -13.10 -15.93 17.79
CA ASN A 266 -13.93 -15.99 18.99
C ASN A 266 -13.28 -15.29 20.19
N GLN A 267 -11.97 -15.47 20.39
CA GLN A 267 -11.22 -14.74 21.41
C GLN A 267 -11.13 -13.23 21.13
N LYS A 268 -11.15 -12.80 19.88
CA LYS A 268 -11.10 -11.38 19.52
C LYS A 268 -12.45 -10.71 19.51
N VAL A 269 -13.50 -11.37 19.05
CA VAL A 269 -14.88 -10.84 19.05
C VAL A 269 -15.34 -10.49 20.47
N SER A 270 -14.88 -11.22 21.47
CA SER A 270 -15.12 -10.93 22.90
C SER A 270 -14.18 -9.86 23.49
N SER A 271 -13.20 -9.35 22.72
CA SER A 271 -12.25 -8.36 23.23
C SER A 271 -12.77 -6.91 23.11
N SER A 272 -12.47 -6.06 24.11
CA SER A 272 -12.77 -4.63 24.07
C SER A 272 -12.24 -3.95 22.80
N SER A 273 -11.05 -4.35 22.35
CA SER A 273 -10.44 -3.80 21.13
C SER A 273 -11.24 -4.08 19.85
N TYR A 274 -11.96 -5.21 19.76
CA TYR A 274 -12.83 -5.50 18.62
C TYR A 274 -14.10 -4.63 18.68
N ASN A 275 -14.70 -4.54 19.85
CA ASN A 275 -15.89 -3.71 20.06
C ASN A 275 -15.61 -2.24 19.74
N ASP A 276 -14.46 -1.69 20.17
CA ASP A 276 -14.05 -0.33 19.87
C ASP A 276 -13.86 -0.08 18.37
N ARG A 277 -13.28 -1.06 17.66
CA ARG A 277 -13.10 -0.99 16.20
C ARG A 277 -14.42 -1.05 15.46
N SER A 278 -15.28 -2.01 15.82
CA SER A 278 -16.62 -2.13 15.24
C SER A 278 -17.43 -0.87 15.46
N PHE A 279 -17.42 -0.33 16.68
CA PHE A 279 -18.06 0.92 17.02
C PHE A 279 -17.54 2.10 16.18
N SER A 280 -16.22 2.22 16.01
CA SER A 280 -15.61 3.27 15.20
C SER A 280 -16.01 3.19 13.73
N ASP A 281 -16.07 1.98 13.17
CA ASP A 281 -16.45 1.77 11.77
C ASP A 281 -17.95 1.98 11.56
N THR A 282 -18.82 1.52 12.48
CA THR A 282 -20.27 1.78 12.44
C THR A 282 -20.54 3.28 12.52
N THR A 283 -19.92 3.98 13.49
CA THR A 283 -20.05 5.44 13.60
C THR A 283 -19.59 6.15 12.32
N SER A 284 -18.59 5.62 11.64
CA SER A 284 -18.11 6.20 10.36
C SER A 284 -19.12 6.05 9.24
N TYR A 285 -19.89 4.95 9.19
CA TYR A 285 -20.99 4.78 8.23
C TYR A 285 -22.18 5.68 8.58
N ASP A 286 -22.52 5.83 9.86
CA ASP A 286 -23.57 6.73 10.31
C ASP A 286 -23.24 8.19 9.95
N LEU A 287 -21.97 8.60 10.07
CA LEU A 287 -21.50 9.90 9.64
C LEU A 287 -21.65 10.11 8.13
N LEU A 288 -21.37 9.09 7.32
CA LEU A 288 -21.59 9.17 5.88
C LEU A 288 -23.05 9.45 5.56
N LEU A 289 -23.98 8.74 6.23
CA LEU A 289 -25.41 8.90 6.02
C LEU A 289 -25.90 10.26 6.53
N SER A 290 -25.48 10.69 7.73
CA SER A 290 -25.89 11.97 8.34
C SER A 290 -25.35 13.20 7.57
N THR A 291 -24.27 13.03 6.81
CA THR A 291 -23.72 14.07 5.92
C THR A 291 -24.15 13.90 4.47
N PHE A 292 -25.19 13.13 4.19
CA PHE A 292 -25.70 12.87 2.83
C PHE A 292 -24.62 12.41 1.86
N GLY A 293 -23.62 11.66 2.33
CA GLY A 293 -22.51 11.18 1.51
C GLY A 293 -21.42 12.21 1.23
N PHE A 294 -21.47 13.40 1.84
CA PHE A 294 -20.46 14.44 1.66
C PHE A 294 -19.19 14.20 2.46
N GLY A 295 -19.33 13.65 3.68
CA GLY A 295 -18.24 13.41 4.62
C GLY A 295 -17.98 14.60 5.56
N VAL A 296 -17.15 14.35 6.61
CA VAL A 296 -16.88 15.32 7.69
C VAL A 296 -15.51 16.01 7.59
N GLY A 297 -14.73 15.72 6.56
CA GLY A 297 -13.38 16.25 6.35
C GLY A 297 -12.25 15.38 6.91
N LEU A 298 -11.08 15.53 6.31
CA LEU A 298 -9.88 14.78 6.70
C LEU A 298 -9.49 15.09 8.15
N GLY A 299 -9.16 14.06 8.92
CA GLY A 299 -8.71 14.19 10.30
C GLY A 299 -9.82 14.55 11.31
N ALA A 300 -11.07 14.73 10.88
CA ALA A 300 -12.21 15.00 11.78
C ALA A 300 -12.69 13.71 12.45
N ASN A 301 -12.69 12.59 11.75
CA ASN A 301 -13.17 11.30 12.24
C ASN A 301 -12.06 10.22 12.19
N ARG A 302 -12.06 9.30 13.17
CA ARG A 302 -11.16 8.16 13.26
C ARG A 302 -11.93 6.85 13.11
N ALA A 303 -11.95 6.29 11.92
CA ALA A 303 -12.39 4.91 11.67
C ALA A 303 -11.31 3.91 12.09
N SER A 304 -11.63 2.62 12.13
CA SER A 304 -10.69 1.54 12.36
C SER A 304 -10.21 0.87 11.08
N SER A 305 -10.97 0.95 10.00
CA SER A 305 -10.62 0.42 8.69
C SER A 305 -10.66 1.48 7.60
N PHE A 306 -9.97 1.20 6.49
CA PHE A 306 -9.70 2.20 5.44
C PHE A 306 -10.95 2.70 4.74
N LEU A 307 -11.85 1.78 4.37
CA LEU A 307 -13.04 2.14 3.59
C LEU A 307 -14.01 3.03 4.39
N PRO A 308 -14.42 2.69 5.64
CA PRO A 308 -15.21 3.59 6.47
C PRO A 308 -14.52 4.93 6.74
N GLY A 309 -13.19 4.89 6.94
CA GLY A 309 -12.38 6.10 7.12
C GLY A 309 -12.42 7.03 5.89
N LEU A 310 -12.24 6.46 4.71
CA LEU A 310 -12.27 7.22 3.45
C LEU A 310 -13.67 7.78 3.17
N LEU A 311 -14.71 6.95 3.34
CA LEU A 311 -16.11 7.35 3.14
C LEU A 311 -16.54 8.44 4.12
N SER A 312 -16.26 8.28 5.41
CA SER A 312 -16.68 9.28 6.41
C SER A 312 -15.93 10.60 6.28
N THR A 313 -14.68 10.59 5.82
CA THR A 313 -13.85 11.81 5.77
C THR A 313 -13.91 12.52 4.43
N THR A 314 -13.96 11.81 3.31
CA THR A 314 -13.93 12.42 1.96
C THR A 314 -15.25 12.26 1.19
N GLY A 315 -16.20 11.54 1.78
CA GLY A 315 -17.49 11.26 1.17
C GLY A 315 -17.42 10.29 -0.01
N ILE A 316 -18.57 10.09 -0.65
CA ILE A 316 -18.71 9.20 -1.81
C ILE A 316 -17.86 9.68 -2.98
N ILE A 317 -17.88 10.98 -3.28
CA ILE A 317 -17.16 11.56 -4.42
C ILE A 317 -15.64 11.38 -4.24
N GLY A 318 -15.10 11.71 -3.05
CA GLY A 318 -13.69 11.51 -2.77
C GLY A 318 -13.27 10.05 -2.87
N THR A 319 -14.09 9.15 -2.31
CA THR A 319 -13.85 7.70 -2.38
C THR A 319 -13.83 7.19 -3.82
N LEU A 320 -14.75 7.66 -4.69
CA LEU A 320 -14.80 7.28 -6.10
C LEU A 320 -13.59 7.82 -6.86
N LEU A 321 -13.16 9.07 -6.63
CA LEU A 321 -11.98 9.67 -7.26
C LEU A 321 -10.71 8.89 -6.91
N PHE A 322 -10.51 8.57 -5.62
CA PHE A 322 -9.37 7.79 -5.16
C PHE A 322 -9.39 6.38 -5.75
N THR A 323 -10.53 5.70 -5.67
CA THR A 323 -10.69 4.34 -6.20
C THR A 323 -10.45 4.29 -7.70
N ALA A 324 -10.99 5.24 -8.47
CA ALA A 324 -10.78 5.34 -9.91
C ALA A 324 -9.30 5.55 -10.25
N ALA A 325 -8.57 6.40 -9.50
CA ALA A 325 -7.14 6.59 -9.67
C ALA A 325 -6.36 5.29 -9.42
N VAL A 326 -6.64 4.62 -8.30
CA VAL A 326 -5.98 3.37 -7.90
C VAL A 326 -6.23 2.26 -8.92
N VAL A 327 -7.50 2.04 -9.30
CA VAL A 327 -7.87 1.01 -10.29
C VAL A 327 -7.20 1.28 -11.65
N THR A 328 -7.18 2.55 -12.09
CA THR A 328 -6.51 2.93 -13.34
C THR A 328 -5.02 2.62 -13.29
N LEU A 329 -4.34 2.91 -12.17
CA LEU A 329 -2.91 2.65 -12.01
C LEU A 329 -2.61 1.16 -11.91
N LEU A 330 -3.41 0.40 -11.17
CA LEU A 330 -3.28 -1.06 -11.08
C LEU A 330 -3.46 -1.72 -12.47
N TYR A 331 -4.51 -1.32 -13.19
CA TYR A 331 -4.79 -1.87 -14.52
C TYR A 331 -3.66 -1.57 -15.51
N ARG A 332 -3.22 -0.31 -15.61
CA ARG A 332 -2.13 0.08 -16.49
C ARG A 332 -0.79 -0.52 -16.07
N GLY A 333 -0.50 -0.53 -14.76
CA GLY A 333 0.72 -1.12 -14.20
C GLY A 333 0.82 -2.63 -14.41
N SER A 334 -0.31 -3.35 -14.35
CA SER A 334 -0.34 -4.81 -14.57
C SER A 334 0.05 -5.22 -16.00
N ARG A 335 -0.16 -4.32 -16.98
CA ARG A 335 0.21 -4.52 -18.39
C ARG A 335 1.71 -4.41 -18.62
N VAL A 336 2.44 -3.72 -17.73
CA VAL A 336 3.89 -3.59 -17.83
C VAL A 336 4.54 -4.66 -16.95
N PRO A 337 5.11 -5.71 -17.55
CA PRO A 337 5.62 -6.84 -16.79
C PRO A 337 6.62 -6.45 -15.69
N ALA A 338 7.51 -5.47 -15.89
CA ALA A 338 8.50 -5.03 -14.91
C ALA A 338 7.88 -4.48 -13.61
N TYR A 339 6.63 -3.98 -13.68
CA TYR A 339 5.93 -3.38 -12.54
C TYR A 339 4.93 -4.32 -11.84
N ARG A 340 4.75 -5.55 -12.30
CA ARG A 340 3.90 -6.55 -11.63
C ARG A 340 4.22 -6.76 -10.14
N PRO A 341 5.51 -6.77 -9.71
CA PRO A 341 5.82 -6.83 -8.28
C PRO A 341 5.26 -5.65 -7.50
N VAL A 342 5.29 -4.42 -8.07
CA VAL A 342 4.72 -3.22 -7.44
C VAL A 342 3.18 -3.30 -7.39
N VAL A 343 2.55 -3.84 -8.43
CA VAL A 343 1.09 -4.08 -8.44
C VAL A 343 0.70 -5.01 -7.30
N TRP A 344 1.38 -6.14 -7.12
CA TRP A 344 1.11 -7.06 -6.03
C TRP A 344 1.38 -6.46 -4.65
N ALA A 345 2.46 -5.68 -4.50
CA ALA A 345 2.74 -4.95 -3.27
C ALA A 345 1.61 -3.96 -2.91
N LEU A 346 1.12 -3.19 -3.91
CA LEU A 346 0.02 -2.25 -3.70
C LEU A 346 -1.31 -2.96 -3.40
N VAL A 347 -1.66 -4.03 -4.13
CA VAL A 347 -2.86 -4.84 -3.86
C VAL A 347 -2.83 -5.38 -2.43
N THR A 348 -1.69 -5.93 -2.01
CA THR A 348 -1.50 -6.45 -0.66
C THR A 348 -1.67 -5.35 0.38
N LEU A 349 -1.05 -4.18 0.17
CA LEU A 349 -1.21 -3.06 1.08
C LEU A 349 -2.67 -2.61 1.20
N LEU A 350 -3.39 -2.53 0.07
CA LEU A 350 -4.82 -2.16 0.07
C LEU A 350 -5.68 -3.20 0.79
N VAL A 351 -5.43 -4.49 0.58
CA VAL A 351 -6.12 -5.56 1.33
C VAL A 351 -5.87 -5.42 2.83
N VAL A 352 -4.61 -5.19 3.23
CA VAL A 352 -4.29 -4.96 4.65
C VAL A 352 -5.01 -3.74 5.19
N LYS A 353 -5.03 -2.63 4.46
CA LYS A 353 -5.73 -1.40 4.88
C LYS A 353 -7.25 -1.60 5.00
N LEU A 354 -7.86 -2.40 4.14
CA LEU A 354 -9.28 -2.75 4.25
C LEU A 354 -9.58 -3.60 5.49
N VAL A 355 -8.64 -4.44 5.92
CA VAL A 355 -8.78 -5.26 7.14
C VAL A 355 -8.44 -4.46 8.40
N SER A 356 -7.39 -3.62 8.35
CA SER A 356 -6.86 -2.92 9.52
C SER A 356 -5.91 -1.81 9.09
N GLY A 357 -6.31 -0.57 9.27
CA GLY A 357 -5.45 0.58 8.98
C GLY A 357 -6.17 1.71 8.27
N PRO A 358 -6.81 2.61 9.04
CA PRO A 358 -7.68 3.66 8.50
C PRO A 358 -6.92 4.76 7.77
N ASP A 359 -5.60 4.86 7.97
CA ASP A 359 -4.86 6.05 7.59
C ASP A 359 -4.59 6.14 6.09
N LEU A 360 -5.20 7.13 5.45
CA LEU A 360 -4.86 7.56 4.09
C LEU A 360 -3.42 8.14 4.04
N SER A 361 -2.98 8.73 5.13
CA SER A 361 -1.65 9.33 5.23
C SER A 361 -0.50 8.34 5.01
N ASP A 362 -0.66 7.06 5.37
CA ASP A 362 0.35 6.00 5.15
C ASP A 362 1.77 6.41 5.54
N SER A 363 2.07 6.41 6.83
CA SER A 363 3.37 6.81 7.38
C SER A 363 4.56 6.00 6.84
N SER A 364 4.31 4.81 6.28
CA SER A 364 5.32 3.99 5.60
C SER A 364 5.69 4.52 4.21
N GLY A 365 4.81 5.31 3.60
CA GLY A 365 4.95 5.83 2.25
C GLY A 365 4.76 4.81 1.12
N ILE A 366 4.55 3.53 1.45
CA ILE A 366 4.45 2.46 0.44
C ILE A 366 3.29 2.71 -0.52
N LEU A 367 2.16 3.22 -0.02
CA LEU A 367 0.99 3.59 -0.84
C LEU A 367 1.40 4.59 -1.92
N TRP A 368 1.92 5.73 -1.52
CA TRP A 368 2.23 6.85 -2.41
C TRP A 368 3.38 6.55 -3.36
N ILE A 369 4.42 5.85 -2.88
CA ILE A 369 5.53 5.40 -3.72
C ILE A 369 5.04 4.41 -4.78
N SER A 370 4.20 3.45 -4.41
CA SER A 370 3.65 2.47 -5.35
C SER A 370 2.78 3.13 -6.42
N LEU A 371 1.89 4.06 -6.02
CA LEU A 371 1.06 4.83 -6.97
C LEU A 371 1.93 5.67 -7.93
N GLY A 372 2.98 6.31 -7.42
CA GLY A 372 3.93 7.08 -8.23
C GLY A 372 4.68 6.23 -9.26
N LEU A 373 5.18 5.07 -8.85
CA LEU A 373 5.85 4.13 -9.75
C LEU A 373 4.91 3.55 -10.81
N LEU A 374 3.66 3.23 -10.45
CA LEU A 374 2.66 2.74 -11.40
C LEU A 374 2.20 3.85 -12.37
N SER A 375 2.14 5.10 -11.91
CA SER A 375 1.89 6.25 -12.78
C SER A 375 2.97 6.42 -13.85
N ARG A 376 4.24 6.19 -13.47
CA ARG A 376 5.34 6.16 -14.42
C ARG A 376 5.21 5.02 -15.44
N ALA A 377 4.87 3.81 -14.98
CA ALA A 377 4.66 2.65 -15.85
C ALA A 377 3.60 2.93 -16.93
N SER A 378 2.52 3.61 -16.55
CA SER A 378 1.42 3.94 -17.46
C SER A 378 1.85 4.86 -18.62
N ARG A 379 2.83 5.74 -18.40
CA ARG A 379 3.40 6.61 -19.45
C ARG A 379 4.25 5.84 -20.45
N GLN A 380 5.08 4.90 -19.96
CA GLN A 380 5.93 4.09 -20.82
C GLN A 380 5.12 3.25 -21.81
N SER A 381 3.95 2.76 -21.39
CA SER A 381 3.06 1.97 -22.25
C SER A 381 2.41 2.83 -23.37
N THR A 382 2.11 4.09 -23.09
CA THR A 382 1.49 5.00 -24.09
C THR A 382 2.49 5.41 -25.18
N THR A 383 3.74 5.68 -24.79
CA THR A 383 4.79 6.09 -25.73
C THR A 383 5.18 4.96 -26.70
N SER A 384 5.14 3.68 -26.26
CA SER A 384 5.44 2.55 -27.14
C SER A 384 4.31 2.29 -28.16
N THR A 385 3.08 2.67 -27.87
CA THR A 385 1.94 2.47 -28.78
C THR A 385 1.86 3.55 -29.87
N THR A 386 2.35 4.75 -29.58
CA THR A 386 2.36 5.88 -30.54
C THR A 386 3.53 5.86 -31.53
N LEU A 387 4.56 5.05 -31.29
CA LEU A 387 5.74 4.97 -32.15
C LEU A 387 5.61 3.92 -33.28
N ASP A 388 4.50 3.20 -33.38
CA ASP A 388 4.26 2.25 -34.49
C ASP A 388 2.86 2.45 -35.11
N PRO A 389 2.56 3.58 -35.76
CA PRO A 389 1.35 3.72 -36.59
C PRO A 389 1.58 3.26 -38.03
N SER A 390 2.78 2.94 -38.44
CA SER A 390 3.11 2.47 -39.77
C SER A 390 4.07 1.30 -39.68
N GLY A 391 3.58 0.08 -39.85
CA GLY A 391 4.39 -1.15 -39.97
C GLY A 391 5.34 -1.16 -41.19
N ILE A 392 5.91 -0.03 -41.56
CA ILE A 392 6.94 0.12 -42.55
C ILE A 392 8.28 0.15 -41.81
N THR A 393 8.79 -1.03 -41.52
CA THR A 393 10.22 -1.19 -41.20
C THR A 393 11.01 -0.80 -42.43
N ASP A 394 11.54 0.42 -42.45
CA ASP A 394 12.48 0.85 -43.48
C ASP A 394 13.71 -0.09 -43.45
N PRO A 395 13.87 -0.99 -44.45
CA PRO A 395 14.95 -1.96 -44.44
C PRO A 395 16.33 -1.33 -44.58
N SER A 396 16.42 -0.03 -44.91
CA SER A 396 17.68 0.71 -45.02
C SER A 396 18.31 1.01 -43.65
N ARG A 397 17.52 1.17 -42.59
CA ARG A 397 18.03 1.39 -41.22
C ARG A 397 18.60 0.15 -40.55
N GLN A 398 18.13 -1.06 -40.92
CA GLN A 398 18.69 -2.31 -40.39
C GLN A 398 20.09 -2.62 -40.97
N ARG A 399 20.41 -2.16 -42.16
CA ARG A 399 21.73 -2.35 -42.76
C ARG A 399 22.83 -1.50 -42.09
N LEU A 400 22.51 -0.26 -41.68
CA LEU A 400 23.44 0.64 -41.00
C LEU A 400 23.80 0.21 -39.55
N ALA A 401 22.88 -0.50 -38.88
CA ALA A 401 23.17 -1.03 -37.53
C ALA A 401 24.06 -2.29 -37.53
N ARG A 402 24.09 -3.05 -38.65
CA ARG A 402 24.96 -4.24 -38.78
C ARG A 402 26.38 -3.91 -39.22
N SER A 403 26.68 -2.74 -39.77
CA SER A 403 28.01 -2.35 -40.20
C SER A 403 28.89 -1.72 -39.09
N ARG A 404 28.36 -1.58 -37.88
CA ARG A 404 29.07 -1.01 -36.71
C ARG A 404 29.32 -2.00 -35.56
N ARG A 405 29.23 -3.31 -35.84
CA ARG A 405 29.69 -4.35 -34.90
C ARG A 405 30.87 -5.11 -35.47
#